data_8cb095fc7f78272a8ef39b92ce9637ff
#
_entry.id   8cb095fc7f78272a8ef39b92ce9637ff
#
_cell.length_a   1.000
_cell.length_b   1.000
_cell.length_c   1.000
_cell.angle_alpha   90.00
_cell.angle_beta   90.00
_cell.angle_gamma   90.00
#
_symmetry.space_group_name_H-M   'P 1'
#
loop_
_entity.id
_entity.type
_entity.pdbx_description
1 polymer ?
#
loop_
_entity_poly.entity_id
_entity_poly.type
_entity_poly.pdbx_seq_one_letter_code
_entity_poly.pdbx_strand_id
1 'polypeptide(L)'
;MKIITIKNVFKTYPNGVGAIYDLNLDIEKGEFVFIIGGSGSGKSTLIKMLYREEKPTRGEIILGGVNVGKLRNSKVYKLRRKIGVVFQDYKLLPKLTVYENVAFALEVTGADTKEIRKKVIEVLDQVGLKHKAKSYPDKLSGGEQQRVAIARAIVNSPKILICDEPTGNLDPVISMEIMNILDKINKDLGTTILMVTHDHEIVEKMKKRVLVLKDGRLVKDYKEGEYKDEVF
;
A
#
# COMPACT_ATOMS: atom_id res chain seq x y z
N MET A 1 3.10 17.39 8.90
CA MET A 1 4.10 17.48 7.77
C MET A 1 3.64 16.57 6.64
N LYS A 2 3.37 17.14 5.45
CA LYS A 2 2.87 16.40 4.29
C LYS A 2 3.92 15.40 3.77
N ILE A 3 3.53 14.15 3.60
CA ILE A 3 4.39 13.09 3.06
C ILE A 3 3.99 12.69 1.64
N ILE A 4 2.69 12.84 1.29
CA ILE A 4 2.18 12.71 -0.06
C ILE A 4 1.49 14.02 -0.40
N THR A 5 1.82 14.59 -1.56
CA THR A 5 1.16 15.78 -2.12
C THR A 5 0.84 15.52 -3.57
N ILE A 6 -0.41 15.68 -3.95
CA ILE A 6 -0.93 15.55 -5.31
C ILE A 6 -1.52 16.90 -5.69
N LYS A 7 -1.06 17.48 -6.81
CA LYS A 7 -1.48 18.83 -7.28
C LYS A 7 -1.90 18.79 -8.73
N ASN A 8 -3.16 19.13 -8.98
CA ASN A 8 -3.78 19.24 -10.30
C ASN A 8 -3.43 18.06 -11.22
N VAL A 9 -3.54 16.82 -10.67
CA VAL A 9 -3.14 15.62 -11.40
C VAL A 9 -4.23 15.16 -12.33
N PHE A 10 -3.82 14.90 -13.57
CA PHE A 10 -4.63 14.26 -14.62
C PHE A 10 -3.92 13.00 -15.11
N LYS A 11 -4.72 11.99 -15.44
CA LYS A 11 -4.22 10.78 -16.13
C LYS A 11 -5.16 10.43 -17.27
N THR A 12 -4.62 10.44 -18.47
CA THR A 12 -5.25 9.89 -19.68
C THR A 12 -4.36 8.81 -20.23
N TYR A 13 -4.91 7.65 -20.55
CA TYR A 13 -4.18 6.53 -21.16
C TYR A 13 -4.00 6.76 -22.67
N PRO A 14 -3.06 6.04 -23.35
CA PRO A 14 -2.81 6.21 -24.78
C PRO A 14 -4.03 5.97 -25.69
N ASN A 15 -4.98 5.15 -25.24
CA ASN A 15 -6.24 4.87 -25.92
C ASN A 15 -7.28 6.00 -25.78
N GLY A 16 -6.91 7.14 -25.20
CA GLY A 16 -7.79 8.31 -24.98
C GLY A 16 -8.68 8.22 -23.74
N VAL A 17 -8.66 7.11 -23.00
CA VAL A 17 -9.48 6.95 -21.78
C VAL A 17 -8.86 7.77 -20.64
N GLY A 18 -9.63 8.74 -20.14
CA GLY A 18 -9.27 9.50 -18.93
C GLY A 18 -9.60 8.70 -17.67
N ALA A 19 -8.68 8.64 -16.73
CA ALA A 19 -8.82 7.88 -15.49
C ALA A 19 -8.75 8.75 -14.25
N ILE A 20 -8.07 9.89 -14.29
CA ILE A 20 -7.99 10.86 -13.19
C ILE A 20 -8.13 12.27 -13.76
N TYR A 21 -8.91 13.10 -13.08
CA TYR A 21 -9.22 14.46 -13.47
C TYR A 21 -9.06 15.43 -12.30
N ASP A 22 -8.09 16.34 -12.40
CA ASP A 22 -7.81 17.44 -11.46
C ASP A 22 -7.75 16.97 -9.98
N LEU A 23 -7.04 15.87 -9.74
CA LEU A 23 -6.91 15.34 -8.39
C LEU A 23 -5.98 16.22 -7.57
N ASN A 24 -6.49 16.67 -6.43
CA ASN A 24 -5.75 17.45 -5.44
C ASN A 24 -5.90 16.77 -4.08
N LEU A 25 -4.76 16.46 -3.41
CA LEU A 25 -4.75 15.72 -2.16
C LEU A 25 -3.44 15.91 -1.40
N ASP A 26 -3.55 16.06 -0.10
CA ASP A 26 -2.42 16.04 0.82
C ASP A 26 -2.63 14.97 1.89
N ILE A 27 -1.60 14.17 2.18
CA ILE A 27 -1.58 13.19 3.26
C ILE A 27 -0.42 13.52 4.19
N GLU A 28 -0.71 13.58 5.47
CA GLU A 28 0.27 13.85 6.52
C GLU A 28 1.08 12.60 6.87
N LYS A 29 2.27 12.80 7.41
CA LYS A 29 3.11 11.70 7.90
C LYS A 29 2.41 11.00 9.07
N GLY A 30 2.35 9.66 9.01
CA GLY A 30 1.74 8.82 10.04
C GLY A 30 0.22 8.66 9.90
N GLU A 31 -0.43 9.32 8.93
CA GLU A 31 -1.85 9.07 8.67
C GLU A 31 -2.11 7.64 8.16
N PHE A 32 -3.26 7.10 8.54
CA PHE A 32 -3.87 5.94 7.90
C PHE A 32 -5.08 6.43 7.10
N VAL A 33 -5.05 6.26 5.79
CA VAL A 33 -6.04 6.82 4.87
C VAL A 33 -6.62 5.72 3.99
N PHE A 34 -7.94 5.61 3.96
CA PHE A 34 -8.67 4.78 3.01
C PHE A 34 -8.98 5.55 1.73
N ILE A 35 -8.91 4.86 0.59
CA ILE A 35 -9.43 5.33 -0.70
C ILE A 35 -10.53 4.37 -1.11
N ILE A 36 -11.75 4.88 -1.24
CA ILE A 36 -12.92 4.12 -1.64
C ILE A 36 -13.54 4.70 -2.92
N GLY A 37 -14.45 3.95 -3.52
CA GLY A 37 -15.19 4.36 -4.73
C GLY A 37 -15.54 3.15 -5.60
N GLY A 38 -16.50 3.32 -6.48
CA GLY A 38 -16.96 2.27 -7.38
C GLY A 38 -15.89 1.75 -8.35
N SER A 39 -16.21 0.70 -9.10
CA SER A 39 -15.35 0.21 -10.19
C SER A 39 -15.13 1.32 -11.22
N GLY A 40 -13.90 1.44 -11.73
CA GLY A 40 -13.55 2.49 -12.69
C GLY A 40 -13.35 3.90 -12.11
N SER A 41 -13.51 4.12 -10.80
CA SER A 41 -13.37 5.46 -10.18
C SER A 41 -11.94 6.02 -10.19
N GLY A 42 -10.93 5.24 -10.63
CA GLY A 42 -9.54 5.70 -10.75
C GLY A 42 -8.61 5.26 -9.62
N LYS A 43 -9.08 4.48 -8.63
CA LYS A 43 -8.27 4.02 -7.47
C LYS A 43 -6.98 3.30 -7.88
N SER A 44 -7.10 2.26 -8.70
CA SER A 44 -5.93 1.48 -9.15
C SER A 44 -4.98 2.34 -9.99
N THR A 45 -5.50 3.28 -10.79
CA THR A 45 -4.68 4.24 -11.54
C THR A 45 -3.90 5.16 -10.61
N LEU A 46 -4.54 5.65 -9.55
CA LEU A 46 -3.87 6.48 -8.54
C LEU A 46 -2.75 5.71 -7.86
N ILE A 47 -3.02 4.49 -7.38
CA ILE A 47 -2.02 3.61 -6.76
C ILE A 47 -0.83 3.36 -7.71
N LYS A 48 -1.10 3.03 -8.99
CA LYS A 48 -0.06 2.81 -10.00
C LYS A 48 0.81 4.05 -10.25
N MET A 49 0.23 5.24 -10.17
CA MET A 49 1.01 6.48 -10.26
C MET A 49 1.91 6.68 -9.03
N LEU A 50 1.46 6.33 -7.81
CA LEU A 50 2.24 6.51 -6.60
C LEU A 50 3.53 5.66 -6.59
N TYR A 51 3.46 4.39 -6.99
CA TYR A 51 4.67 3.56 -7.11
C TYR A 51 5.32 3.60 -8.50
N ARG A 52 4.87 4.55 -9.35
CA ARG A 52 5.49 4.85 -10.64
C ARG A 52 5.45 3.70 -11.65
N GLU A 53 4.38 2.92 -11.66
CA GLU A 53 4.02 2.04 -12.79
C GLU A 53 3.43 2.89 -13.93
N GLU A 54 2.57 3.84 -13.56
CA GLU A 54 2.02 4.84 -14.46
C GLU A 54 2.61 6.23 -14.18
N LYS A 55 2.62 7.11 -15.18
CA LYS A 55 2.94 8.53 -15.03
C LYS A 55 1.67 9.36 -15.07
N PRO A 56 1.57 10.44 -14.28
CA PRO A 56 0.56 11.44 -14.52
C PRO A 56 0.75 12.08 -15.92
N THR A 57 -0.35 12.40 -16.60
CA THR A 57 -0.31 13.13 -17.87
C THR A 57 -0.02 14.60 -17.62
N ARG A 58 -0.59 15.16 -16.54
CA ARG A 58 -0.35 16.55 -16.07
C ARG A 58 -0.36 16.58 -14.55
N GLY A 59 0.13 17.68 -13.98
CA GLY A 59 0.19 17.89 -12.54
C GLY A 59 1.43 17.28 -11.88
N GLU A 60 1.44 17.30 -10.56
CA GLU A 60 2.58 16.84 -9.76
C GLU A 60 2.15 15.86 -8.67
N ILE A 61 2.93 14.81 -8.50
CA ILE A 61 2.84 13.89 -7.36
C ILE A 61 4.18 13.92 -6.64
N ILE A 62 4.17 14.35 -5.38
CA ILE A 62 5.34 14.36 -4.49
C ILE A 62 5.13 13.29 -3.44
N LEU A 63 6.03 12.31 -3.38
CA LEU A 63 5.99 11.19 -2.45
C LEU A 63 7.28 11.16 -1.65
N GLY A 64 7.21 11.39 -0.34
CA GLY A 64 8.41 11.44 0.51
C GLY A 64 9.45 12.44 0.04
N GLY A 65 9.05 13.59 -0.49
CA GLY A 65 9.92 14.62 -1.05
C GLY A 65 10.40 14.38 -2.48
N VAL A 66 9.99 13.26 -3.12
CA VAL A 66 10.37 12.94 -4.51
C VAL A 66 9.22 13.24 -5.46
N ASN A 67 9.46 14.06 -6.49
CA ASN A 67 8.49 14.27 -7.57
C ASN A 67 8.46 13.03 -8.49
N VAL A 68 7.38 12.25 -8.37
CA VAL A 68 7.22 10.97 -9.05
C VAL A 68 7.12 11.13 -10.56
N GLY A 69 6.43 12.17 -11.04
CA GLY A 69 6.25 12.44 -12.47
C GLY A 69 7.57 12.79 -13.19
N LYS A 70 8.44 13.54 -12.51
CA LYS A 70 9.74 13.99 -13.03
C LYS A 70 10.86 12.95 -12.91
N LEU A 71 10.60 11.83 -12.22
CA LEU A 71 11.63 10.82 -12.00
C LEU A 71 11.97 10.07 -13.29
N ARG A 72 13.28 10.01 -13.63
CA ARG A 72 13.78 9.21 -14.77
C ARG A 72 13.52 7.72 -14.52
N ASN A 73 13.18 6.96 -15.57
CA ASN A 73 12.89 5.52 -15.45
C ASN A 73 14.02 4.74 -14.76
N SER A 74 15.28 5.08 -15.07
CA SER A 74 16.47 4.49 -14.45
C SER A 74 16.63 4.76 -12.94
N LYS A 75 15.79 5.65 -12.37
CA LYS A 75 15.82 5.98 -10.93
C LYS A 75 14.54 5.54 -10.19
N VAL A 76 13.57 4.94 -10.87
CA VAL A 76 12.29 4.47 -10.27
C VAL A 76 12.54 3.45 -9.16
N TYR A 77 13.54 2.57 -9.31
CA TYR A 77 13.89 1.61 -8.26
C TYR A 77 14.26 2.29 -6.93
N LYS A 78 14.85 3.50 -6.94
CA LYS A 78 15.18 4.25 -5.72
C LYS A 78 13.94 4.73 -4.97
N LEU A 79 12.86 5.06 -5.70
CA LEU A 79 11.56 5.37 -5.11
C LEU A 79 10.95 4.11 -4.50
N ARG A 80 10.87 3.02 -5.29
CA ARG A 80 10.25 1.76 -4.88
C ARG A 80 10.91 1.11 -3.66
N ARG A 81 12.23 1.32 -3.47
CA ARG A 81 12.95 0.88 -2.26
C ARG A 81 12.56 1.64 -0.99
N LYS A 82 11.95 2.82 -1.12
CA LYS A 82 11.53 3.68 0.01
C LYS A 82 10.08 3.53 0.41
N ILE A 83 9.30 2.81 -0.38
CA ILE A 83 7.88 2.55 -0.16
C ILE A 83 7.64 1.05 -0.03
N GLY A 84 6.69 0.66 0.81
CA GLY A 84 6.14 -0.68 0.81
C GLY A 84 4.91 -0.74 -0.09
N VAL A 85 4.69 -1.86 -0.76
CA VAL A 85 3.47 -2.11 -1.54
C VAL A 85 2.96 -3.49 -1.20
N VAL A 86 1.68 -3.56 -0.84
CA VAL A 86 0.93 -4.80 -0.58
C VAL A 86 -0.15 -4.92 -1.64
N PHE A 87 -0.18 -6.04 -2.35
CA PHE A 87 -1.12 -6.32 -3.44
C PHE A 87 -2.21 -7.29 -2.99
N GLN A 88 -3.36 -7.24 -3.64
CA GLN A 88 -4.49 -8.14 -3.42
C GLN A 88 -4.12 -9.62 -3.69
N ASP A 89 -3.29 -9.89 -4.69
CA ASP A 89 -2.85 -11.23 -5.11
C ASP A 89 -1.49 -11.63 -4.52
N TYR A 90 -1.12 -11.03 -3.39
CA TYR A 90 0.08 -11.27 -2.58
C TYR A 90 1.41 -11.09 -3.34
N LYS A 91 1.50 -11.42 -4.62
CA LYS A 91 2.72 -11.36 -5.47
C LYS A 91 3.93 -12.04 -4.80
N LEU A 92 3.71 -13.17 -4.12
CA LEU A 92 4.80 -13.95 -3.54
C LEU A 92 5.60 -14.66 -4.62
N LEU A 93 6.89 -14.85 -4.35
CA LEU A 93 7.79 -15.63 -5.19
C LEU A 93 7.60 -17.12 -4.85
N PRO A 94 6.99 -17.93 -5.74
CA PRO A 94 6.50 -19.26 -5.37
C PRO A 94 7.61 -20.26 -5.10
N LYS A 95 8.82 -20.03 -5.62
CA LYS A 95 9.99 -20.88 -5.45
C LYS A 95 10.85 -20.51 -4.24
N LEU A 96 10.46 -19.48 -3.51
CA LEU A 96 11.15 -19.01 -2.32
C LEU A 96 10.31 -19.30 -1.07
N THR A 97 10.97 -19.66 0.02
CA THR A 97 10.34 -19.82 1.33
C THR A 97 9.78 -18.49 1.84
N VAL A 98 9.01 -18.52 2.93
CA VAL A 98 8.54 -17.33 3.65
C VAL A 98 9.70 -16.42 4.02
N TYR A 99 10.76 -16.99 4.60
CA TYR A 99 11.97 -16.23 4.95
C TYR A 99 12.59 -15.56 3.74
N GLU A 100 12.81 -16.30 2.66
CA GLU A 100 13.44 -15.79 1.43
C GLU A 100 12.58 -14.75 0.72
N ASN A 101 11.24 -14.89 0.71
CA ASN A 101 10.34 -13.86 0.19
C ASN A 101 10.51 -12.52 0.90
N VAL A 102 10.70 -12.52 2.22
CA VAL A 102 10.93 -11.30 3.01
C VAL A 102 12.37 -10.81 2.85
N ALA A 103 13.36 -11.73 2.90
CA ALA A 103 14.78 -11.42 2.76
C ALA A 103 15.10 -10.73 1.44
N PHE A 104 14.44 -11.16 0.35
CA PHE A 104 14.64 -10.62 -1.00
C PHE A 104 14.51 -9.09 -1.05
N ALA A 105 13.59 -8.50 -0.27
CA ALA A 105 13.43 -7.05 -0.23
C ALA A 105 14.65 -6.32 0.37
N LEU A 106 15.40 -6.95 1.27
CA LEU A 106 16.63 -6.43 1.86
C LEU A 106 17.85 -6.70 0.96
N GLU A 107 17.92 -7.89 0.35
CA GLU A 107 18.99 -8.28 -0.57
C GLU A 107 19.12 -7.31 -1.74
N VAL A 108 17.98 -6.96 -2.38
CA VAL A 108 17.99 -5.99 -3.49
C VAL A 108 18.39 -4.58 -3.07
N THR A 109 18.40 -4.27 -1.77
CA THR A 109 18.91 -3.00 -1.25
C THR A 109 20.37 -3.04 -0.86
N GLY A 110 20.98 -4.24 -0.85
CA GLY A 110 22.41 -4.45 -0.52
C GLY A 110 22.67 -4.54 0.98
N ALA A 111 21.67 -4.94 1.78
CA ALA A 111 21.86 -5.20 3.21
C ALA A 111 22.79 -6.40 3.45
N ASP A 112 23.54 -6.38 4.55
CA ASP A 112 24.42 -7.50 4.89
C ASP A 112 23.63 -8.69 5.48
N THR A 113 24.21 -9.89 5.41
CA THR A 113 23.54 -11.14 5.80
C THR A 113 23.10 -11.16 7.28
N LYS A 114 23.86 -10.52 8.18
CA LYS A 114 23.50 -10.48 9.61
C LYS A 114 22.29 -9.57 9.84
N GLU A 115 22.27 -8.42 9.17
CA GLU A 115 21.15 -7.48 9.19
C GLU A 115 19.88 -8.12 8.61
N ILE A 116 20.00 -8.80 7.45
CA ILE A 116 18.90 -9.52 6.80
C ILE A 116 18.30 -10.53 7.79
N ARG A 117 19.13 -11.39 8.37
CA ARG A 117 18.64 -12.43 9.30
C ARG A 117 17.89 -11.82 10.48
N LYS A 118 18.43 -10.77 11.09
CA LYS A 118 17.82 -10.09 12.23
C LYS A 118 16.46 -9.51 11.85
N LYS A 119 16.42 -8.65 10.82
CA LYS A 119 15.22 -7.94 10.41
C LYS A 119 14.11 -8.86 9.91
N VAL A 120 14.46 -9.90 9.15
CA VAL A 120 13.46 -10.87 8.65
C VAL A 120 12.78 -11.59 9.81
N ILE A 121 13.55 -12.07 10.79
CA ILE A 121 12.96 -12.76 11.94
C ILE A 121 12.09 -11.83 12.79
N GLU A 122 12.53 -10.58 13.01
CA GLU A 122 11.75 -9.56 13.72
C GLU A 122 10.42 -9.28 13.04
N VAL A 123 10.42 -9.07 11.72
CA VAL A 123 9.19 -8.77 10.96
C VAL A 123 8.28 -9.99 10.86
N LEU A 124 8.83 -11.20 10.67
CA LEU A 124 8.02 -12.43 10.70
C LEU A 124 7.37 -12.67 12.06
N ASP A 125 8.03 -12.30 13.14
CA ASP A 125 7.46 -12.35 14.48
C ASP A 125 6.30 -11.35 14.65
N GLN A 126 6.46 -10.12 14.13
CA GLN A 126 5.42 -9.07 14.13
C GLN A 126 4.14 -9.51 13.42
N VAL A 127 4.25 -10.27 12.32
CA VAL A 127 3.09 -10.79 11.57
C VAL A 127 2.66 -12.21 12.00
N GLY A 128 3.28 -12.78 13.06
CA GLY A 128 2.95 -14.08 13.62
C GLY A 128 3.36 -15.29 12.78
N LEU A 129 4.35 -15.15 11.88
CA LEU A 129 4.75 -16.21 10.93
C LEU A 129 6.17 -16.75 11.12
N LYS A 130 6.83 -16.42 12.24
CA LYS A 130 8.18 -16.88 12.53
C LYS A 130 8.32 -18.41 12.47
N HIS A 131 7.32 -19.13 12.96
CA HIS A 131 7.28 -20.60 12.97
C HIS A 131 7.15 -21.21 11.56
N LYS A 132 6.70 -20.43 10.57
CA LYS A 132 6.56 -20.84 9.17
C LYS A 132 7.67 -20.32 8.25
N ALA A 133 8.75 -19.78 8.79
CA ALA A 133 9.84 -19.17 8.01
C ALA A 133 10.40 -20.07 6.90
N LYS A 134 10.40 -21.40 7.09
CA LYS A 134 10.88 -22.39 6.10
C LYS A 134 9.80 -22.93 5.17
N SER A 135 8.53 -22.53 5.34
CA SER A 135 7.42 -22.97 4.48
C SER A 135 7.45 -22.26 3.14
N TYR A 136 6.90 -22.89 2.11
CA TYR A 136 6.69 -22.29 0.80
C TYR A 136 5.28 -21.70 0.68
N PRO A 137 5.04 -20.72 -0.24
CA PRO A 137 3.75 -20.07 -0.39
C PRO A 137 2.56 -21.02 -0.63
N ASP A 138 2.76 -22.13 -1.36
CA ASP A 138 1.75 -23.15 -1.65
C ASP A 138 1.26 -23.91 -0.39
N LYS A 139 2.00 -23.84 0.72
CA LYS A 139 1.67 -24.47 2.00
C LYS A 139 1.01 -23.49 2.98
N LEU A 140 0.66 -22.29 2.53
CA LEU A 140 0.10 -21.22 3.34
C LEU A 140 -1.37 -20.96 2.99
N SER A 141 -2.20 -20.65 3.99
CA SER A 141 -3.52 -20.08 3.75
C SER A 141 -3.43 -18.69 3.10
N GLY A 142 -4.52 -18.19 2.53
CA GLY A 142 -4.58 -16.85 1.93
C GLY A 142 -4.18 -15.74 2.92
N GLY A 143 -4.68 -15.81 4.16
CA GLY A 143 -4.32 -14.86 5.22
C GLY A 143 -2.84 -14.94 5.62
N GLU A 144 -2.25 -16.15 5.62
CA GLU A 144 -0.82 -16.30 5.86
C GLU A 144 0.01 -15.74 4.70
N GLN A 145 -0.39 -15.98 3.45
CA GLN A 145 0.27 -15.40 2.28
C GLN A 145 0.23 -13.87 2.34
N GLN A 146 -0.91 -13.30 2.73
CA GLN A 146 -1.05 -11.85 2.89
C GLN A 146 -0.13 -11.33 4.01
N ARG A 147 -0.02 -12.02 5.13
CA ARG A 147 0.92 -11.64 6.19
C ARG A 147 2.38 -11.70 5.73
N VAL A 148 2.76 -12.65 4.87
CA VAL A 148 4.10 -12.67 4.24
C VAL A 148 4.29 -11.47 3.32
N ALA A 149 3.28 -11.12 2.50
CA ALA A 149 3.33 -9.95 1.62
C ALA A 149 3.50 -8.65 2.42
N ILE A 150 2.79 -8.50 3.54
CA ILE A 150 2.96 -7.37 4.46
C ILE A 150 4.37 -7.36 5.06
N ALA A 151 4.85 -8.49 5.59
CA ALA A 151 6.20 -8.61 6.14
C ALA A 151 7.27 -8.17 5.13
N ARG A 152 7.17 -8.64 3.89
CA ARG A 152 8.07 -8.23 2.79
C ARG A 152 7.99 -6.73 2.50
N ALA A 153 6.79 -6.15 2.57
CA ALA A 153 6.59 -4.73 2.28
C ALA A 153 7.18 -3.82 3.37
N ILE A 154 7.21 -4.27 4.64
CA ILE A 154 7.65 -3.46 5.78
C ILE A 154 9.09 -3.70 6.24
N VAL A 155 9.75 -4.76 5.78
CA VAL A 155 11.09 -5.16 6.28
C VAL A 155 12.18 -4.09 6.07
N ASN A 156 12.01 -3.23 5.07
CA ASN A 156 12.84 -2.05 4.81
C ASN A 156 12.44 -0.82 5.64
N SER A 157 11.52 -0.95 6.60
CA SER A 157 10.99 0.15 7.42
C SER A 157 10.53 1.36 6.57
N PRO A 158 9.63 1.16 5.59
CA PRO A 158 9.22 2.23 4.70
C PRO A 158 8.41 3.29 5.46
N LYS A 159 8.56 4.56 5.04
CA LYS A 159 7.75 5.67 5.59
C LYS A 159 6.33 5.69 5.04
N ILE A 160 6.10 5.02 3.91
CA ILE A 160 4.81 4.95 3.22
C ILE A 160 4.56 3.50 2.83
N LEU A 161 3.39 2.98 3.19
CA LEU A 161 2.88 1.67 2.81
C LEU A 161 1.62 1.88 1.97
N ILE A 162 1.62 1.36 0.76
CA ILE A 162 0.50 1.40 -0.17
C ILE A 162 -0.12 0.01 -0.19
N CYS A 163 -1.42 -0.09 0.10
CA CYS A 163 -2.14 -1.35 0.11
C CYS A 163 -3.26 -1.30 -0.95
N ASP A 164 -3.20 -2.19 -1.92
CA ASP A 164 -4.20 -2.34 -2.98
C ASP A 164 -5.07 -3.55 -2.67
N GLU A 165 -6.25 -3.30 -2.10
CA GLU A 165 -7.23 -4.30 -1.67
C GLU A 165 -6.64 -5.48 -0.87
N PRO A 166 -5.90 -5.24 0.23
CA PRO A 166 -5.14 -6.28 0.92
C PRO A 166 -6.01 -7.35 1.61
N THR A 167 -7.31 -7.16 1.68
CA THR A 167 -8.29 -8.07 2.30
C THR A 167 -9.28 -8.66 1.30
N GLY A 168 -9.23 -8.28 0.02
CA GLY A 168 -10.24 -8.58 -0.98
C GLY A 168 -10.45 -10.07 -1.31
N ASN A 169 -9.51 -10.95 -0.94
CA ASN A 169 -9.58 -12.40 -1.15
C ASN A 169 -9.68 -13.19 0.17
N LEU A 170 -10.02 -12.53 1.28
CA LEU A 170 -10.01 -13.11 2.62
C LEU A 170 -11.42 -13.07 3.23
N ASP A 171 -11.68 -14.00 4.14
CA ASP A 171 -12.90 -13.96 4.94
C ASP A 171 -12.88 -12.78 5.96
N PRO A 172 -14.05 -12.37 6.50
CA PRO A 172 -14.14 -11.19 7.36
C PRO A 172 -13.29 -11.28 8.64
N VAL A 173 -13.10 -12.49 9.21
CA VAL A 173 -12.32 -12.66 10.45
C VAL A 173 -10.84 -12.42 10.14
N ILE A 174 -10.32 -13.08 9.12
CA ILE A 174 -8.91 -12.92 8.70
C ILE A 174 -8.67 -11.50 8.20
N SER A 175 -9.64 -10.88 7.52
CA SER A 175 -9.56 -9.48 7.09
C SER A 175 -9.31 -8.54 8.27
N MET A 176 -10.03 -8.72 9.37
CA MET A 176 -9.83 -7.91 10.59
C MET A 176 -8.48 -8.19 11.25
N GLU A 177 -7.97 -9.43 11.23
CA GLU A 177 -6.61 -9.71 11.69
C GLU A 177 -5.55 -8.94 10.88
N ILE A 178 -5.69 -8.93 9.55
CA ILE A 178 -4.80 -8.15 8.66
C ILE A 178 -4.90 -6.66 8.97
N MET A 179 -6.11 -6.12 9.18
CA MET A 179 -6.31 -4.72 9.53
C MET A 179 -5.65 -4.35 10.88
N ASN A 180 -5.75 -5.23 11.87
CA ASN A 180 -5.10 -5.04 13.17
C ASN A 180 -3.56 -5.01 13.03
N ILE A 181 -2.98 -5.86 12.18
CA ILE A 181 -1.55 -5.82 11.87
C ILE A 181 -1.16 -4.49 11.22
N LEU A 182 -1.93 -4.02 10.22
CA LEU A 182 -1.67 -2.75 9.55
C LEU A 182 -1.82 -1.56 10.51
N ASP A 183 -2.84 -1.55 11.37
CA ASP A 183 -3.02 -0.50 12.38
C ASP A 183 -1.86 -0.47 13.38
N LYS A 184 -1.38 -1.63 13.82
CA LYS A 184 -0.20 -1.74 14.67
C LYS A 184 1.06 -1.20 13.98
N ILE A 185 1.29 -1.55 12.71
CA ILE A 185 2.40 -1.00 11.91
C ILE A 185 2.30 0.53 11.81
N ASN A 186 1.10 1.07 11.58
CA ASN A 186 0.89 2.52 11.53
C ASN A 186 1.24 3.19 12.87
N LYS A 187 0.74 2.66 13.99
CA LYS A 187 0.92 3.23 15.34
C LYS A 187 2.35 3.09 15.85
N ASP A 188 2.90 1.88 15.76
CA ASP A 188 4.19 1.56 16.40
C ASP A 188 5.38 2.09 15.59
N LEU A 189 5.28 2.05 14.24
CA LEU A 189 6.37 2.47 13.36
C LEU A 189 6.17 3.86 12.76
N GLY A 190 5.02 4.49 12.97
CA GLY A 190 4.68 5.78 12.37
C GLY A 190 4.63 5.74 10.83
N THR A 191 4.44 4.55 10.25
CA THR A 191 4.33 4.36 8.81
C THR A 191 3.02 4.96 8.31
N THR A 192 3.07 5.82 7.31
CA THR A 192 1.87 6.33 6.64
C THR A 192 1.26 5.24 5.79
N ILE A 193 -0.02 4.95 5.97
CA ILE A 193 -0.71 3.90 5.21
C ILE A 193 -1.75 4.51 4.28
N LEU A 194 -1.68 4.15 3.01
CA LEU A 194 -2.68 4.47 2.00
C LEU A 194 -3.27 3.15 1.50
N MET A 195 -4.55 2.92 1.80
CA MET A 195 -5.22 1.65 1.49
C MET A 195 -6.41 1.86 0.58
N VAL A 196 -6.40 1.19 -0.56
CA VAL A 196 -7.60 1.02 -1.39
C VAL A 196 -8.39 -0.15 -0.88
N THR A 197 -9.70 0.04 -0.72
CA THR A 197 -10.64 -1.03 -0.38
C THR A 197 -12.04 -0.70 -0.90
N HIS A 198 -12.84 -1.72 -1.09
CA HIS A 198 -14.28 -1.63 -1.31
C HIS A 198 -15.09 -2.21 -0.13
N ASP A 199 -14.40 -2.59 0.94
CA ASP A 199 -15.02 -3.18 2.14
C ASP A 199 -15.45 -2.07 3.13
N HIS A 200 -16.76 -1.83 3.18
CA HIS A 200 -17.39 -0.82 4.03
C HIS A 200 -17.25 -1.12 5.51
N GLU A 201 -17.43 -2.40 5.89
CA GLU A 201 -17.37 -2.78 7.30
C GLU A 201 -15.98 -2.51 7.89
N ILE A 202 -14.94 -2.77 7.13
CA ILE A 202 -13.55 -2.45 7.53
C ILE A 202 -13.40 -0.95 7.72
N VAL A 203 -13.86 -0.14 6.75
CA VAL A 203 -13.72 1.32 6.80
C VAL A 203 -14.44 1.89 8.04
N GLU A 204 -15.67 1.46 8.30
CA GLU A 204 -16.46 1.87 9.46
C GLU A 204 -15.83 1.46 10.80
N LYS A 205 -15.37 0.20 10.89
CA LYS A 205 -14.75 -0.32 12.12
C LYS A 205 -13.43 0.37 12.45
N MET A 206 -12.65 0.70 11.44
CA MET A 206 -11.31 1.28 11.61
C MET A 206 -11.34 2.79 11.92
N LYS A 207 -12.40 3.51 11.55
CA LYS A 207 -12.61 4.94 11.82
C LYS A 207 -11.41 5.83 11.45
N LYS A 208 -10.84 5.60 10.27
CA LYS A 208 -9.72 6.40 9.73
C LYS A 208 -10.24 7.43 8.72
N ARG A 209 -9.35 8.31 8.25
CA ARG A 209 -9.66 9.24 7.16
C ARG A 209 -10.06 8.49 5.90
N VAL A 210 -11.10 8.95 5.21
CA VAL A 210 -11.65 8.31 4.01
C VAL A 210 -11.71 9.30 2.85
N LEU A 211 -11.09 8.93 1.75
CA LEU A 211 -11.11 9.66 0.49
C LEU A 211 -12.03 8.93 -0.48
N VAL A 212 -13.02 9.63 -1.02
CA VAL A 212 -13.98 9.05 -1.96
C VAL A 212 -13.63 9.50 -3.37
N LEU A 213 -13.29 8.52 -4.22
CA LEU A 213 -13.07 8.75 -5.65
C LEU A 213 -14.31 8.35 -6.44
N LYS A 214 -14.76 9.25 -7.32
CA LYS A 214 -15.84 9.01 -8.29
C LYS A 214 -15.44 9.63 -9.63
N ASP A 215 -15.57 8.87 -10.72
CA ASP A 215 -15.29 9.31 -12.08
C ASP A 215 -13.92 10.01 -12.23
N GLY A 216 -12.90 9.46 -11.56
CA GLY A 216 -11.53 9.99 -11.57
C GLY A 216 -11.31 11.27 -10.78
N ARG A 217 -12.25 11.68 -9.93
CA ARG A 217 -12.18 12.90 -9.11
C ARG A 217 -12.29 12.55 -7.62
N LEU A 218 -11.63 13.35 -6.77
CA LEU A 218 -11.89 13.32 -5.33
C LEU A 218 -13.19 14.10 -5.06
N VAL A 219 -14.23 13.40 -4.64
CA VAL A 219 -15.55 14.01 -4.39
C VAL A 219 -15.77 14.30 -2.92
N LYS A 220 -15.17 13.51 -2.01
CA LYS A 220 -15.28 13.72 -0.56
C LYS A 220 -13.96 13.35 0.13
N ASP A 221 -13.67 14.02 1.22
CA ASP A 221 -12.54 13.80 2.13
C ASP A 221 -13.08 13.86 3.56
N TYR A 222 -13.38 12.70 4.14
CA TYR A 222 -13.87 12.57 5.50
C TYR A 222 -12.68 12.43 6.44
N LYS A 223 -12.65 13.24 7.46
CA LYS A 223 -11.71 13.11 8.57
C LYS A 223 -11.99 11.83 9.37
N GLU A 224 -11.07 11.46 10.20
CA GLU A 224 -11.14 10.26 11.03
C GLU A 224 -12.49 10.16 11.78
N GLY A 225 -13.18 9.03 11.60
CA GLY A 225 -14.46 8.74 12.28
C GLY A 225 -15.70 9.45 11.73
N GLU A 226 -15.58 10.29 10.71
CA GLU A 226 -16.71 11.06 10.14
C GLU A 226 -17.39 10.38 8.93
N TYR A 227 -16.95 9.19 8.54
CA TYR A 227 -17.51 8.46 7.39
C TYR A 227 -19.00 8.12 7.61
N LYS A 228 -19.85 8.45 6.64
CA LYS A 228 -21.26 8.10 6.58
C LYS A 228 -21.58 7.41 5.25
N ASP A 229 -22.41 6.40 5.29
CA ASP A 229 -22.72 5.44 4.21
C ASP A 229 -23.36 5.99 2.92
N GLU A 230 -23.49 7.29 2.73
CA GLU A 230 -24.24 7.87 1.61
C GLU A 230 -23.53 7.84 0.24
N VAL A 231 -22.45 7.03 0.04
CA VAL A 231 -21.51 7.25 -1.09
C VAL A 231 -21.40 6.07 -2.07
N PHE A 232 -22.24 5.05 -1.97
CA PHE A 232 -22.21 3.90 -2.91
C PHE A 232 -23.46 3.81 -3.76
#